data_8c9701032a622fc81ce541b9bdcde14c
#
_entry.id   8c9701032a622fc81ce541b9bdcde14c
#
_cell.length_a   1.000
_cell.length_b   1.000
_cell.length_c   1.000
_cell.angle_alpha   90.00
_cell.angle_beta   90.00
_cell.angle_gamma   90.00
#
_symmetry.space_group_name_H-M   'P 1'
#
loop_
_entity.id
_entity.type
_entity.pdbx_description
1 polymer ?
#
loop_
_entity_poly.entity_id
_entity_poly.type
_entity_poly.pdbx_seq_one_letter_code
_entity_poly.pdbx_strand_id
1 'polypeptide(L)'
;MLILCVEAPNGEKKYISAAFPSACGKTNLAMLIPPKHLQAQGYKVYTIGDDIAWLRIGDDGRLYAVNPENGFFGVAPGTNSKTNNNALMTTKKNTIYTNVARNLDDNTVWWEGLDTPAPTNGLDWQNHPWNGQAEQAKKAAGEDFVKGAHPNSRFTAPAENCPSIAPEFFTGE
;
A
#
# COMPACT_ATOMS: atom_id res chain seq x y z
N MET A 1 -0.54 11.19 -9.68
CA MET A 1 0.95 11.14 -9.85
C MET A 1 1.58 10.78 -8.52
N LEU A 2 2.56 9.88 -8.52
CA LEU A 2 3.35 9.61 -7.30
C LEU A 2 4.51 10.60 -7.17
N ILE A 3 5.04 10.72 -5.95
CA ILE A 3 6.31 11.40 -5.65
C ILE A 3 7.14 10.46 -4.76
N LEU A 4 8.37 10.19 -5.18
CA LEU A 4 9.36 9.45 -4.38
C LEU A 4 10.72 10.13 -4.43
N CYS A 5 11.58 9.82 -3.47
CA CYS A 5 12.97 10.26 -3.43
C CYS A 5 13.88 9.04 -3.43
N VAL A 6 14.91 9.07 -4.28
CA VAL A 6 16.02 8.11 -4.23
C VAL A 6 17.23 8.82 -3.66
N GLU A 7 17.80 8.26 -2.59
CA GLU A 7 19.05 8.71 -1.98
C GLU A 7 20.19 7.75 -2.37
N ALA A 8 21.22 8.29 -2.99
CA ALA A 8 22.43 7.55 -3.34
C ALA A 8 23.36 7.41 -2.12
N PRO A 9 24.34 6.48 -2.15
CA PRO A 9 25.29 6.26 -1.05
C PRO A 9 26.10 7.49 -0.63
N ASN A 10 26.29 8.45 -1.54
CA ASN A 10 26.97 9.72 -1.28
C ASN A 10 26.06 10.79 -0.65
N GLY A 11 24.79 10.44 -0.33
CA GLY A 11 23.79 11.36 0.21
C GLY A 11 23.06 12.22 -0.82
N GLU A 12 23.39 12.08 -2.12
CA GLU A 12 22.69 12.80 -3.18
C GLU A 12 21.24 12.30 -3.30
N LYS A 13 20.27 13.21 -3.24
CA LYS A 13 18.84 12.93 -3.36
C LYS A 13 18.32 13.33 -4.74
N LYS A 14 17.52 12.44 -5.35
CA LYS A 14 16.79 12.69 -6.60
C LYS A 14 15.30 12.47 -6.35
N TYR A 15 14.52 13.52 -6.58
CA TYR A 15 13.06 13.49 -6.47
C TYR A 15 12.47 13.15 -7.83
N ILE A 16 11.54 12.21 -7.84
CA ILE A 16 10.90 11.68 -9.04
C ILE A 16 9.39 11.83 -8.87
N SER A 17 8.74 12.53 -9.81
CA SER A 17 7.29 12.55 -9.93
C SER A 17 6.89 11.82 -11.20
N ALA A 18 5.95 10.88 -11.09
CA ALA A 18 5.55 10.04 -12.21
C ALA A 18 4.04 9.86 -12.29
N ALA A 19 3.50 9.95 -13.52
CA ALA A 19 2.10 9.78 -13.82
C ALA A 19 1.84 8.36 -14.35
N PHE A 20 0.85 7.70 -13.76
CA PHE A 20 0.38 6.39 -14.18
C PHE A 20 -1.14 6.34 -14.24
N PRO A 21 -1.75 5.60 -15.16
CA PRO A 21 -3.16 5.28 -15.11
C PRO A 21 -3.55 4.54 -13.82
N SER A 22 -4.84 4.45 -13.54
CA SER A 22 -5.35 3.66 -12.42
C SER A 22 -4.95 2.19 -12.56
N ALA A 23 -4.68 1.53 -11.44
CA ALA A 23 -4.29 0.11 -11.35
C ALA A 23 -2.98 -0.27 -12.07
N CYS A 24 -2.09 0.68 -12.35
CA CYS A 24 -0.78 0.43 -12.98
C CYS A 24 0.38 0.31 -11.99
N GLY A 25 0.12 0.22 -10.69
CA GLY A 25 1.16 -0.01 -9.68
C GLY A 25 1.82 1.24 -9.12
N LYS A 26 1.18 2.43 -9.17
CA LYS A 26 1.69 3.68 -8.57
C LYS A 26 2.16 3.49 -7.13
N THR A 27 1.28 2.98 -6.27
CA THR A 27 1.59 2.76 -4.84
C THR A 27 2.77 1.80 -4.65
N ASN A 28 2.88 0.75 -5.47
CA ASN A 28 4.01 -0.18 -5.40
C ASN A 28 5.33 0.50 -5.76
N LEU A 29 5.33 1.40 -6.74
CA LEU A 29 6.53 2.17 -7.10
C LEU A 29 6.85 3.24 -6.05
N ALA A 30 5.84 3.96 -5.55
CA ALA A 30 6.02 4.99 -4.52
C ALA A 30 6.59 4.42 -3.21
N MET A 31 6.22 3.19 -2.88
CA MET A 31 6.65 2.47 -1.68
C MET A 31 7.74 1.42 -1.99
N LEU A 32 8.52 1.64 -3.06
CA LEU A 32 9.55 0.72 -3.51
C LEU A 32 10.59 0.44 -2.42
N ILE A 33 10.87 -0.85 -2.21
CA ILE A 33 12.03 -1.29 -1.42
C ILE A 33 13.16 -1.58 -2.42
N PRO A 34 14.31 -0.91 -2.33
CA PRO A 34 15.42 -1.19 -3.22
C PRO A 34 15.82 -2.67 -3.18
N PRO A 35 16.25 -3.27 -4.30
CA PRO A 35 16.83 -4.62 -4.30
C PRO A 35 17.99 -4.74 -3.30
N LYS A 36 18.17 -5.93 -2.71
CA LYS A 36 19.16 -6.16 -1.64
C LYS A 36 20.57 -5.70 -1.99
N HIS A 37 21.01 -5.88 -3.25
CA HIS A 37 22.33 -5.45 -3.68
C HIS A 37 22.48 -3.92 -3.70
N LEU A 38 21.43 -3.16 -4.02
CA LEU A 38 21.43 -1.70 -3.93
C LEU A 38 21.35 -1.21 -2.49
N GLN A 39 20.56 -1.89 -1.64
CA GLN A 39 20.55 -1.60 -0.20
C GLN A 39 21.94 -1.79 0.42
N ALA A 40 22.63 -2.87 0.05
CA ALA A 40 24.00 -3.14 0.52
C ALA A 40 25.02 -2.08 0.04
N GLN A 41 24.73 -1.41 -1.07
CA GLN A 41 25.52 -0.27 -1.55
C GLN A 41 25.16 1.07 -0.89
N GLY A 42 24.09 1.10 -0.07
CA GLY A 42 23.64 2.30 0.64
C GLY A 42 22.53 3.10 -0.04
N TYR A 43 21.95 2.61 -1.15
CA TYR A 43 20.80 3.27 -1.77
C TYR A 43 19.55 3.15 -0.89
N LYS A 44 18.79 4.25 -0.80
CA LYS A 44 17.51 4.31 -0.08
C LYS A 44 16.42 4.89 -0.98
N VAL A 45 15.18 4.48 -0.73
CA VAL A 45 14.00 5.07 -1.38
C VAL A 45 13.05 5.56 -0.29
N TYR A 46 12.57 6.78 -0.46
CA TYR A 46 11.59 7.40 0.44
C TYR A 46 10.30 7.68 -0.30
N THR A 47 9.19 7.38 0.35
CA THR A 47 7.83 7.68 -0.13
C THR A 47 7.46 9.10 0.29
N ILE A 48 6.94 9.90 -0.65
CA ILE A 48 6.43 11.25 -0.38
C ILE A 48 4.94 11.32 -0.68
N GLY A 49 4.49 10.65 -1.74
CA GLY A 49 3.07 10.52 -2.07
C GLY A 49 2.87 9.45 -3.14
N ASP A 50 1.73 8.73 -3.08
CA ASP A 50 1.53 7.59 -3.97
C ASP A 50 0.47 7.82 -5.06
N ASP A 51 -0.38 8.83 -4.94
CA ASP A 51 -1.49 9.02 -5.88
C ASP A 51 -1.61 10.43 -6.46
N ILE A 52 -1.46 11.48 -5.66
CA ILE A 52 -1.64 12.86 -6.09
C ILE A 52 -0.34 13.65 -5.96
N ALA A 53 -0.01 14.42 -6.99
CA ALA A 53 1.02 15.43 -6.93
C ALA A 53 0.52 16.73 -7.59
N TRP A 54 0.61 17.83 -6.86
CA TRP A 54 0.42 19.16 -7.43
C TRP A 54 1.76 19.69 -7.91
N LEU A 55 1.81 20.09 -9.16
CA LEU A 55 3.02 20.64 -9.77
C LEU A 55 2.92 22.15 -9.91
N ARG A 56 3.99 22.86 -9.55
CA ARG A 56 4.10 24.29 -9.78
C ARG A 56 5.52 24.67 -10.19
N ILE A 57 5.64 25.73 -10.95
CA ILE A 57 6.94 26.37 -11.22
C ILE A 57 7.16 27.39 -10.12
N GLY A 58 8.30 27.32 -9.43
CA GLY A 58 8.71 28.28 -8.42
C GLY A 58 9.26 29.57 -9.03
N ASP A 59 9.46 30.59 -8.21
CA ASP A 59 10.01 31.88 -8.63
C ASP A 59 11.48 31.75 -9.12
N ASP A 60 12.18 30.69 -8.73
CA ASP A 60 13.50 30.29 -9.19
C ASP A 60 13.49 29.55 -10.54
N GLY A 61 12.33 29.37 -11.16
CA GLY A 61 12.14 28.65 -12.42
C GLY A 61 12.20 27.14 -12.32
N ARG A 62 12.31 26.56 -11.10
CA ARG A 62 12.31 25.11 -10.87
C ARG A 62 10.90 24.56 -10.77
N LEU A 63 10.75 23.29 -11.15
CA LEU A 63 9.50 22.55 -10.97
C LEU A 63 9.46 21.93 -9.57
N TYR A 64 8.39 22.25 -8.84
CA TYR A 64 8.10 21.68 -7.53
C TYR A 64 6.89 20.74 -7.60
N ALA A 65 6.95 19.66 -6.84
CA ALA A 65 5.85 18.72 -6.68
C ALA A 65 5.43 18.68 -5.20
N VAL A 66 4.14 18.79 -4.93
CA VAL A 66 3.58 18.76 -3.57
C VAL A 66 2.57 17.62 -3.48
N ASN A 67 2.72 16.79 -2.45
CA ASN A 67 1.70 15.81 -2.08
C ASN A 67 0.65 16.48 -1.16
N PRO A 68 -0.63 16.52 -1.55
CA PRO A 68 -1.69 17.10 -0.72
C PRO A 68 -2.27 16.16 0.32
N GLU A 69 -1.84 14.88 0.36
CA GLU A 69 -2.44 13.83 1.17
C GLU A 69 -1.59 13.52 2.40
N ASN A 70 -2.23 13.36 3.57
CA ASN A 70 -1.58 12.99 4.83
C ASN A 70 -1.66 11.47 5.11
N GLY A 71 -1.93 10.68 4.12
CA GLY A 71 -2.09 9.23 4.23
C GLY A 71 -2.17 8.55 2.88
N PHE A 72 -2.51 7.27 2.91
CA PHE A 72 -2.59 6.43 1.73
C PHE A 72 -3.97 5.78 1.63
N PHE A 73 -4.52 5.78 0.42
CA PHE A 73 -5.76 5.09 0.06
C PHE A 73 -5.45 3.98 -0.94
N GLY A 74 -5.11 2.80 -0.42
CA GLY A 74 -4.62 1.69 -1.22
C GLY A 74 -5.64 0.59 -1.50
N VAL A 75 -5.36 -0.24 -2.50
CA VAL A 75 -6.09 -1.47 -2.81
C VAL A 75 -5.63 -2.57 -1.86
N ALA A 76 -6.58 -3.26 -1.20
CA ALA A 76 -6.26 -4.33 -0.27
C ALA A 76 -5.93 -5.67 -0.96
N PRO A 77 -6.74 -6.20 -1.92
CA PRO A 77 -6.47 -7.48 -2.55
C PRO A 77 -5.09 -7.56 -3.19
N GLY A 78 -4.38 -8.65 -2.93
CA GLY A 78 -3.02 -8.89 -3.42
C GLY A 78 -1.92 -8.15 -2.69
N THR A 79 -2.23 -7.25 -1.75
CA THR A 79 -1.24 -6.59 -0.89
C THR A 79 -0.77 -7.55 0.19
N ASN A 80 0.52 -7.88 0.19
CA ASN A 80 1.16 -8.79 1.13
C ASN A 80 2.65 -8.47 1.26
N SER A 81 3.38 -9.24 2.09
CA SER A 81 4.81 -9.00 2.36
C SER A 81 5.71 -9.14 1.12
N LYS A 82 5.29 -9.88 0.11
CA LYS A 82 6.07 -10.12 -1.12
C LYS A 82 5.78 -9.07 -2.20
N THR A 83 4.52 -8.64 -2.32
CA THR A 83 4.08 -7.72 -3.37
C THR A 83 4.34 -6.26 -3.00
N ASN A 84 4.05 -5.86 -1.75
CA ASN A 84 4.31 -4.53 -1.22
C ASN A 84 4.36 -4.56 0.32
N ASN A 85 5.51 -4.89 0.88
CA ASN A 85 5.67 -4.95 2.33
C ASN A 85 5.48 -3.59 3.01
N ASN A 86 5.89 -2.49 2.39
CA ASN A 86 5.70 -1.16 2.97
C ASN A 86 4.21 -0.81 3.08
N ALA A 87 3.40 -1.10 2.06
CA ALA A 87 1.95 -0.92 2.14
C ALA A 87 1.33 -1.82 3.23
N LEU A 88 1.72 -3.09 3.30
CA LEU A 88 1.24 -4.00 4.34
C LEU A 88 1.59 -3.49 5.75
N MET A 89 2.82 -3.03 5.96
CA MET A 89 3.24 -2.48 7.26
C MET A 89 2.51 -1.18 7.60
N THR A 90 2.20 -0.36 6.60
CA THR A 90 1.42 0.88 6.77
C THR A 90 0.02 0.60 7.35
N THR A 91 -0.57 -0.56 7.04
CA THR A 91 -1.91 -0.91 7.51
C THR A 91 -1.97 -1.55 8.91
N LYS A 92 -0.85 -1.65 9.64
CA LYS A 92 -0.80 -2.38 10.93
C LYS A 92 -1.52 -1.70 12.09
N LYS A 93 -1.75 -0.39 12.03
CA LYS A 93 -2.43 0.38 13.07
C LYS A 93 -3.16 1.58 12.48
N ASN A 94 -4.15 2.09 13.22
CA ASN A 94 -4.89 3.32 12.87
C ASN A 94 -5.41 3.32 11.41
N THR A 95 -5.86 2.17 10.93
CA THR A 95 -6.27 1.97 9.55
C THR A 95 -7.77 1.71 9.45
N ILE A 96 -8.40 2.35 8.49
CA ILE A 96 -9.79 2.10 8.12
C ILE A 96 -9.78 1.18 6.91
N TYR A 97 -10.57 0.11 6.98
CA TYR A 97 -10.76 -0.83 5.88
C TYR A 97 -12.19 -0.77 5.36
N THR A 98 -12.33 -0.91 4.04
CA THR A 98 -13.64 -0.99 3.40
C THR A 98 -13.73 -2.24 2.53
N ASN A 99 -14.87 -2.92 2.61
CA ASN A 99 -15.21 -4.08 1.78
C ASN A 99 -14.20 -5.24 1.91
N VAL A 100 -13.63 -5.44 3.09
CA VAL A 100 -12.76 -6.58 3.45
C VAL A 100 -13.54 -7.62 4.24
N ALA A 101 -13.02 -8.84 4.32
CA ALA A 101 -13.55 -9.84 5.26
C ALA A 101 -13.12 -9.52 6.69
N ARG A 102 -13.95 -9.91 7.66
CA ARG A 102 -13.66 -9.78 9.09
C ARG A 102 -13.51 -11.16 9.71
N ASN A 103 -12.43 -11.39 10.43
CA ASN A 103 -12.25 -12.53 11.30
C ASN A 103 -12.98 -12.27 12.63
N LEU A 104 -13.90 -13.13 13.02
CA LEU A 104 -14.69 -12.96 14.25
C LEU A 104 -13.97 -13.47 15.50
N ASP A 105 -12.90 -14.25 15.35
CA ASP A 105 -12.17 -14.82 16.49
C ASP A 105 -11.24 -13.77 17.15
N ASP A 106 -10.65 -12.88 16.35
CA ASP A 106 -9.67 -11.89 16.82
C ASP A 106 -9.94 -10.45 16.35
N ASN A 107 -11.05 -10.24 15.62
CA ASN A 107 -11.45 -8.96 15.02
C ASN A 107 -10.45 -8.40 14.00
N THR A 108 -9.59 -9.22 13.43
CA THR A 108 -8.71 -8.81 12.33
C THR A 108 -9.47 -8.79 11.01
N VAL A 109 -8.84 -8.17 9.99
CA VAL A 109 -9.36 -8.14 8.62
C VAL A 109 -8.61 -9.13 7.75
N TRP A 110 -9.27 -9.57 6.69
CA TRP A 110 -8.66 -10.44 5.69
C TRP A 110 -9.09 -10.04 4.27
N TRP A 111 -8.20 -10.27 3.32
CA TRP A 111 -8.45 -10.11 1.87
C TRP A 111 -7.66 -11.13 1.08
N GLU A 112 -8.08 -11.39 -0.15
CA GLU A 112 -7.44 -12.35 -1.04
C GLU A 112 -5.99 -11.95 -1.33
N GLY A 113 -5.07 -12.89 -1.05
CA GLY A 113 -3.64 -12.71 -1.23
C GLY A 113 -2.90 -12.16 -0.02
N LEU A 114 -3.57 -11.96 1.12
CA LEU A 114 -2.89 -11.67 2.39
C LEU A 114 -2.04 -12.87 2.82
N ASP A 115 -0.94 -12.63 3.56
CA ASP A 115 -0.01 -13.69 4.01
C ASP A 115 -0.63 -14.64 5.05
N THR A 116 -1.68 -14.20 5.75
CA THR A 116 -2.37 -15.03 6.75
C THR A 116 -3.43 -15.91 6.10
N PRO A 117 -3.65 -17.13 6.62
CA PRO A 117 -4.75 -17.97 6.16
C PRO A 117 -6.11 -17.26 6.29
N ALA A 118 -7.03 -17.59 5.39
CA ALA A 118 -8.39 -17.12 5.50
C ALA A 118 -9.04 -17.64 6.81
N PRO A 119 -9.86 -16.84 7.51
CA PRO A 119 -10.51 -17.27 8.75
C PRO A 119 -11.56 -18.37 8.47
N THR A 120 -11.74 -19.28 9.43
CA THR A 120 -12.82 -20.26 9.40
C THR A 120 -14.13 -19.69 9.93
N ASN A 121 -14.06 -18.73 10.84
CA ASN A 121 -15.17 -18.04 11.48
C ASN A 121 -15.10 -16.56 11.13
N GLY A 122 -15.74 -16.17 10.05
CA GLY A 122 -15.66 -14.80 9.56
C GLY A 122 -16.97 -14.29 8.96
N LEU A 123 -16.91 -13.03 8.56
CA LEU A 123 -17.90 -12.37 7.72
C LEU A 123 -17.23 -11.97 6.41
N ASP A 124 -17.95 -12.14 5.30
CA ASP A 124 -17.54 -11.58 4.03
C ASP A 124 -17.74 -10.05 3.99
N TRP A 125 -17.35 -9.42 2.89
CA TRP A 125 -17.48 -7.97 2.69
C TRP A 125 -18.93 -7.47 2.70
N GLN A 126 -19.93 -8.36 2.58
CA GLN A 126 -21.36 -8.06 2.66
C GLN A 126 -21.95 -8.37 4.04
N ASN A 127 -21.11 -8.75 5.01
CA ASN A 127 -21.48 -9.17 6.37
C ASN A 127 -22.28 -10.50 6.44
N HIS A 128 -22.14 -11.37 5.43
CA HIS A 128 -22.68 -12.73 5.53
C HIS A 128 -21.68 -13.65 6.24
N PRO A 129 -22.17 -14.64 7.03
CA PRO A 129 -21.29 -15.66 7.60
C PRO A 129 -20.44 -16.34 6.52
N TRP A 130 -19.15 -16.41 6.75
CA TRP A 130 -18.19 -16.87 5.74
C TRP A 130 -17.09 -17.72 6.36
N ASN A 131 -16.90 -18.93 5.81
CA ASN A 131 -15.79 -19.80 6.13
C ASN A 131 -14.72 -19.67 5.03
N GLY A 132 -13.74 -18.81 5.25
CA GLY A 132 -12.74 -18.50 4.27
C GLY A 132 -11.87 -19.67 3.85
N GLN A 133 -11.52 -20.56 4.78
CA GLN A 133 -10.71 -21.74 4.44
C GLN A 133 -11.48 -22.69 3.53
N ALA A 134 -12.77 -22.92 3.80
CA ALA A 134 -13.61 -23.75 2.93
C ALA A 134 -13.75 -23.14 1.53
N GLU A 135 -13.95 -21.83 1.45
CA GLU A 135 -14.06 -21.12 0.15
C GLU A 135 -12.73 -21.11 -0.62
N GLN A 136 -11.58 -20.97 0.05
CA GLN A 136 -10.28 -21.10 -0.60
C GLN A 136 -10.00 -22.54 -1.08
N ALA A 137 -10.50 -23.57 -0.39
CA ALA A 137 -10.40 -24.95 -0.85
C ALA A 137 -11.23 -25.18 -2.13
N LYS A 138 -12.48 -24.67 -2.20
CA LYS A 138 -13.30 -24.67 -3.43
C LYS A 138 -12.58 -23.99 -4.59
N LYS A 139 -12.03 -22.80 -4.36
CA LYS A 139 -11.23 -22.07 -5.37
C LYS A 139 -10.06 -22.92 -5.90
N ALA A 140 -9.34 -23.59 -5.01
CA ALA A 140 -8.22 -24.46 -5.39
C ALA A 140 -8.68 -25.69 -6.20
N ALA A 141 -9.89 -26.18 -5.94
CA ALA A 141 -10.52 -27.27 -6.69
C ALA A 141 -11.12 -26.83 -8.06
N GLY A 142 -11.11 -25.53 -8.36
CA GLY A 142 -11.74 -24.98 -9.55
C GLY A 142 -13.26 -24.89 -9.48
N GLU A 143 -13.82 -24.95 -8.28
CA GLU A 143 -15.25 -24.81 -8.00
C GLU A 143 -15.66 -23.36 -7.80
N ASP A 144 -16.96 -23.09 -7.88
CA ASP A 144 -17.51 -21.78 -7.54
C ASP A 144 -17.28 -21.48 -6.05
N PHE A 145 -16.78 -20.30 -5.75
CA PHE A 145 -16.46 -19.87 -4.40
C PHE A 145 -16.90 -18.44 -4.11
N VAL A 146 -17.17 -18.15 -2.85
CA VAL A 146 -17.51 -16.81 -2.35
C VAL A 146 -16.23 -16.10 -1.90
N LYS A 147 -15.96 -14.91 -2.47
CA LYS A 147 -14.83 -14.06 -2.04
C LYS A 147 -15.12 -13.43 -0.70
N GLY A 148 -14.15 -13.47 0.20
CA GLY A 148 -14.25 -12.79 1.49
C GLY A 148 -14.20 -11.28 1.36
N ALA A 149 -13.32 -10.76 0.51
CA ALA A 149 -13.22 -9.34 0.22
C ALA A 149 -13.71 -8.99 -1.19
N HIS A 150 -14.25 -7.79 -1.34
CA HIS A 150 -14.58 -7.24 -2.67
C HIS A 150 -13.31 -7.03 -3.49
N PRO A 151 -13.32 -7.26 -4.82
CA PRO A 151 -12.14 -7.01 -5.66
C PRO A 151 -11.59 -5.58 -5.61
N ASN A 152 -12.44 -4.61 -5.25
CA ASN A 152 -12.05 -3.21 -5.02
C ASN A 152 -12.14 -2.83 -3.53
N SER A 153 -11.83 -3.76 -2.62
CA SER A 153 -11.66 -3.44 -1.21
C SER A 153 -10.44 -2.55 -1.00
N ARG A 154 -10.52 -1.66 -0.02
CA ARG A 154 -9.54 -0.59 0.20
C ARG A 154 -9.11 -0.50 1.66
N PHE A 155 -7.95 0.11 1.87
CA PHE A 155 -7.51 0.60 3.17
C PHE A 155 -7.19 2.09 3.08
N THR A 156 -7.42 2.80 4.18
CA THR A 156 -6.97 4.17 4.40
C THR A 156 -6.11 4.19 5.65
N ALA A 157 -4.86 4.57 5.52
CA ALA A 157 -3.89 4.56 6.60
C ALA A 157 -3.09 5.87 6.64
N PRO A 158 -2.70 6.37 7.84
CA PRO A 158 -1.91 7.58 7.96
C PRO A 158 -0.49 7.37 7.42
N ALA A 159 0.08 8.44 6.85
CA ALA A 159 1.42 8.40 6.25
C ALA A 159 2.51 8.01 7.25
N GLU A 160 2.38 8.39 8.51
CA GLU A 160 3.33 8.08 9.58
C GLU A 160 3.55 6.59 9.83
N ASN A 161 2.61 5.74 9.38
CA ASN A 161 2.77 4.30 9.51
C ASN A 161 3.68 3.69 8.43
N CYS A 162 3.97 4.43 7.36
CA CYS A 162 4.74 3.91 6.24
C CYS A 162 6.23 3.83 6.58
N PRO A 163 6.86 2.63 6.53
CA PRO A 163 8.27 2.47 6.88
C PRO A 163 9.23 3.28 6.01
N SER A 164 8.84 3.59 4.78
CA SER A 164 9.64 4.35 3.82
C SER A 164 9.23 5.82 3.69
N ILE A 165 8.39 6.35 4.60
CA ILE A 165 7.99 7.75 4.52
C ILE A 165 9.22 8.66 4.59
N ALA A 166 9.25 9.70 3.77
CA ALA A 166 10.34 10.67 3.78
C ALA A 166 10.37 11.40 5.14
N PRO A 167 11.55 11.56 5.76
CA PRO A 167 11.65 12.29 7.03
C PRO A 167 11.09 13.72 6.93
N GLU A 168 11.25 14.35 5.78
CA GLU A 168 10.79 15.71 5.48
C GLU A 168 9.28 15.82 5.25
N PHE A 169 8.57 14.69 5.13
CA PHE A 169 7.12 14.66 4.84
C PHE A 169 6.30 15.53 5.79
N PHE A 170 6.65 15.56 7.07
CA PHE A 170 5.91 16.29 8.11
C PHE A 170 6.42 17.70 8.35
N THR A 171 7.58 18.08 7.79
CA THR A 171 8.17 19.42 7.95
C THR A 171 7.80 20.34 6.79
N GLY A 172 7.36 19.79 5.66
CA GLY A 172 6.96 20.56 4.49
C GLY A 172 8.13 21.11 3.68
N GLU A 173 9.34 20.55 3.82
CA GLU A 173 10.54 20.92 3.08
C GLU A 173 10.68 20.17 1.76
#